data_d1f2cb125de212e1b9c4466ae8372494
#
_entry.id   d1f2cb125de212e1b9c4466ae8372494
#
_cell.length_a   1.000
_cell.length_b   1.000
_cell.length_c   1.000
_cell.angle_alpha   90.00
_cell.angle_beta   90.00
_cell.angle_gamma   90.00
#
_symmetry.space_group_name_H-M   'P 1'
#
loop_
_entity.id
_entity.type
_entity.pdbx_description
1 polymer ?
#
loop_
_entity_poly.entity_id
_entity_poly.type
_entity_poly.pdbx_seq_one_letter_code
_entity_poly.pdbx_strand_id
1 'polypeptide(L)' 'MCLSTVYKNAKTEENIVMRNVMAITCEEDTVILTDLMERTVAIQGKLLSANLVDGFVIVQEV' A
#
# COMPACT_ATOMS: atom_id res chain seq x y z
N MET A 1 12.00 -5.38 11.64
CA MET A 1 11.16 -4.35 11.03
C MET A 1 10.69 -4.81 9.67
N CYS A 2 9.40 -4.68 9.40
CA CYS A 2 8.82 -5.16 8.15
C CYS A 2 8.44 -4.00 7.26
N LEU A 3 9.00 -4.00 6.06
CA LEU A 3 8.61 -3.05 5.03
C LEU A 3 7.76 -3.81 4.01
N SER A 4 6.67 -3.22 3.59
CA SER A 4 5.71 -3.90 2.72
C SER A 4 5.73 -3.34 1.31
N THR A 5 5.34 -4.19 0.37
CA THR A 5 5.07 -3.77 -1.00
C THR A 5 3.57 -3.61 -1.14
N VAL A 6 3.14 -2.48 -1.67
CA VAL A 6 1.71 -2.21 -1.84
C VAL A 6 1.34 -2.34 -3.31
N TYR A 7 0.29 -3.13 -3.54
CA TYR A 7 -0.25 -3.39 -4.88
C TYR A 7 -1.62 -2.73 -5.00
N LYS A 8 -1.98 -2.40 -6.21
CA LYS A 8 -3.27 -1.82 -6.54
C LYS A 8 -4.12 -2.89 -7.23
N ASN A 9 -5.24 -3.25 -6.62
CA ASN A 9 -6.26 -4.18 -7.13
C ASN A 9 -5.85 -5.64 -7.19
N ALA A 10 -4.65 -5.96 -7.64
CA ALA A 10 -4.19 -7.34 -7.75
C ALA A 10 -2.70 -7.44 -7.45
N LYS A 11 -2.31 -8.56 -6.88
CA LYS A 11 -0.91 -8.77 -6.51
C LYS A 11 -0.10 -9.22 -7.72
N THR A 12 0.14 -8.30 -8.63
CA THR A 12 0.98 -8.54 -9.80
C THR A 12 2.03 -7.44 -9.88
N GLU A 13 3.14 -7.75 -10.54
CA GLU A 13 4.26 -6.82 -10.59
C GLU A 13 3.90 -5.49 -11.23
N GLU A 14 3.07 -5.52 -12.25
CA GLU A 14 2.64 -4.30 -12.93
C GLU A 14 1.71 -3.45 -12.08
N ASN A 15 1.17 -4.01 -11.00
CA ASN A 15 0.26 -3.29 -10.12
C ASN A 15 0.93 -2.77 -8.86
N ILE A 16 2.25 -2.82 -8.80
CA ILE A 16 2.97 -2.29 -7.64
C ILE A 16 2.86 -0.78 -7.64
N VAL A 17 2.38 -0.23 -6.52
CA VAL A 17 2.27 1.21 -6.33
C VAL A 17 3.52 1.75 -5.65
N MET A 18 3.99 1.06 -4.62
CA MET A 18 5.10 1.55 -3.82
C MET A 18 5.75 0.38 -3.10
N ARG A 19 7.08 0.39 -3.04
CA ARG A 19 7.85 -0.59 -2.28
C ARG A 19 8.39 0.04 -1.01
N ASN A 20 8.77 -0.81 -0.06
CA ASN A 20 9.37 -0.39 1.20
C ASN A 20 8.46 0.57 1.97
N VAL A 21 7.18 0.25 1.99
CA VAL A 21 6.19 1.07 2.69
C VAL A 21 6.31 0.82 4.18
N MET A 22 6.47 1.89 4.95
CA MET A 22 6.61 1.80 6.39
C MET A 22 5.34 2.22 7.12
N ALA A 23 4.44 2.96 6.48
CA ALA A 23 3.22 3.42 7.13
C ALA A 23 2.08 3.53 6.14
N ILE A 24 0.89 3.20 6.60
CA ILE A 24 -0.34 3.29 5.82
C ILE A 24 -1.37 3.98 6.70
N THR A 25 -1.96 5.05 6.17
CA THR A 25 -3.04 5.76 6.86
C THR A 25 -4.27 5.71 5.98
N CYS A 26 -5.39 5.28 6.56
CA CYS A 26 -6.66 5.21 5.85
C CYS A 26 -7.56 6.33 6.32
N GLU A 27 -8.02 7.17 5.39
CA GLU A 27 -8.94 8.27 5.66
C GLU A 27 -10.11 8.12 4.72
N GLU A 28 -11.30 8.00 5.24
CA GLU A 28 -12.54 7.82 4.45
C GLU A 28 -12.30 6.99 3.18
N ASP A 29 -12.13 7.65 2.05
CA ASP A 29 -11.96 6.96 0.77
C ASP A 29 -10.55 7.09 0.21
N THR A 30 -9.58 7.40 1.06
CA THR A 30 -8.20 7.61 0.63
C THR A 30 -7.24 6.76 1.47
N VAL A 31 -6.30 6.12 0.81
CA VAL A 31 -5.23 5.38 1.48
C VAL A 31 -3.92 6.11 1.20
N ILE A 32 -3.24 6.52 2.26
CA ILE A 32 -1.99 7.27 2.15
C ILE A 32 -0.84 6.35 2.54
N LEU A 33 0.10 6.19 1.63
CA LEU A 33 1.25 5.32 1.82
C LEU A 33 2.50 6.17 2.02
N THR A 34 3.35 5.76 2.96
CA THR A 34 4.64 6.41 3.19
C THR A 34 5.72 5.36 3.14
N ASP A 35 6.75 5.59 2.34
CA ASP A 35 7.84 4.63 2.22
C ASP A 35 9.00 4.99 3.16
N LEU A 36 10.04 4.16 3.11
CA LEU A 36 11.19 4.31 3.98
C LEU A 36 11.92 5.65 3.79
N MET A 37 11.83 6.22 2.59
CA MET A 37 12.45 7.51 2.27
C MET A 37 11.51 8.67 2.57
N GLU A 38 10.39 8.39 3.23
CA GLU A 38 9.37 9.39 3.59
C GLU A 38 8.66 10.00 2.38
N ARG A 39 8.66 9.29 1.25
CA ARG A 39 7.84 9.69 0.12
C ARG A 39 6.43 9.21 0.35
N THR A 40 5.44 10.00 -0.07
CA THR A 40 4.04 9.67 0.14
C THR A 40 3.28 9.57 -1.16
N VAL A 41 2.32 8.65 -1.18
CA VAL A 41 1.38 8.48 -2.29
C VAL A 41 0.00 8.32 -1.71
N ALA A 42 -0.96 9.02 -2.28
CA ALA A 42 -2.37 8.89 -1.88
C ALA A 42 -3.12 8.18 -2.99
N ILE A 43 -3.88 7.16 -2.61
CA ILE A 43 -4.69 6.38 -3.55
C ILE A 43 -6.14 6.53 -3.13
N GLN A 44 -7.00 6.89 -4.08
CA GLN A 44 -8.43 6.91 -3.81
C GLN A 44 -8.96 5.49 -3.86
N GLY A 45 -9.37 4.99 -2.71
CA GLY A 45 -9.82 3.63 -2.59
C GLY A 45 -9.78 3.17 -1.15
N LYS A 46 -9.73 1.87 -0.96
CA LYS A 46 -9.76 1.29 0.38
C LYS A 46 -8.74 0.17 0.49
N LEU A 47 -8.31 -0.06 1.72
CA LEU A 47 -7.44 -1.18 2.03
C LEU A 47 -8.22 -2.47 1.81
N LEU A 48 -7.72 -3.35 0.97
CA LEU A 48 -8.39 -4.60 0.67
C LEU A 48 -7.84 -5.73 1.53
N SER A 49 -6.53 -5.86 1.62
CA SER A 49 -5.93 -6.88 2.46
C SER A 49 -4.49 -6.51 2.81
N ALA A 50 -4.00 -7.08 3.89
CA ALA A 50 -2.63 -6.89 4.32
C ALA A 50 -2.10 -8.22 4.83
N ASN A 51 -0.92 -8.61 4.36
CA ASN A 51 -0.23 -9.79 4.85
C ASN A 51 1.11 -9.33 5.41
N LEU A 52 1.19 -9.25 6.73
CA LEU A 52 2.35 -8.67 7.39
C LEU A 52 3.48 -9.68 7.56
N VAL A 53 3.20 -10.96 7.37
CA VAL A 53 4.23 -12.00 7.39
C VAL A 53 5.01 -11.99 6.08
N ASP A 54 4.27 -11.96 4.97
CA ASP A 54 4.87 -11.96 3.64
C ASP A 54 5.24 -10.55 3.17
N GLY A 55 4.76 -9.54 3.86
CA GLY A 55 5.14 -8.16 3.58
C GLY A 55 4.48 -7.56 2.35
N PHE A 56 3.17 -7.79 2.16
CA PHE A 56 2.47 -7.13 1.07
C PHE A 56 1.09 -6.66 1.49
N VAL A 57 0.62 -5.65 0.80
CA VAL A 57 -0.69 -5.04 1.06
C VAL A 57 -1.34 -4.79 -0.29
N ILE A 58 -2.65 -4.99 -0.35
CA ILE A 58 -3.42 -4.74 -1.56
C ILE A 58 -4.45 -3.65 -1.25
N VAL A 59 -4.47 -2.62 -2.09
CA VAL A 59 -5.40 -1.51 -1.99
C VAL A 59 -6.34 -1.59 -3.19
N GLN A 60 -7.64 -1.47 -2.95
CA GLN A 60 -8.61 -1.42 -4.03
C GLN A 60 -8.78 0.02 -4.45
N GLU A 61 -8.39 0.33 -5.67
CA GLU A 61 -8.52 1.68 -6.23
C GLU A 61 -9.90 1.85 -6.82
N VAL A 62 -10.49 3.00 -6.56
CA VAL A 62 -11.79 3.35 -7.13
C VAL A 62 -11.68 3.60 -8.63
#